data_2754326b9bbf0fa68b06380420b9339a
#
_entry.id   2754326b9bbf0fa68b06380420b9339a
#
_cell.length_a   1.000
_cell.length_b   1.000
_cell.length_c   1.000
_cell.angle_alpha   90.00
_cell.angle_beta   90.00
_cell.angle_gamma   90.00
#
_symmetry.space_group_name_H-M   'P 1'
#
loop_
_entity.id
_entity.type
_entity.pdbx_description
1 polymer ?
#
loop_
_entity_poly.entity_id
_entity_poly.type
_entity_poly.pdbx_seq_one_letter_code
_entity_poly.pdbx_strand_id
1 'polypeptide(L)'
;VYVNGKQVSQFDYLLKEDDLVEIKKENNLPLEILYEDQDFVVINKPSGLLSMSDGKEKEKTAYHYVSEYLKKQNKNQKVFIVHRLDRETSGVLMFCKNEKVRDLLQKDWNKIVYLRGYMALVEGKGLKKQGTLKNYLAESKTQQVYISNKEKGKLAITHYKVIKEMKNQTLLEINLDTGRKNQIRVQLSNINHPIVGDKKYGATSNPIRRLGLHAHAFGFVHPKTKKKYEFKTDCPKEFYGR
;
A
#
# COMPACT_ATOMS: atom_id res chain seq x y z
N VAL A 1 -10.34 -0.75 29.67
CA VAL A 1 -11.78 -0.61 29.85
C VAL A 1 -12.18 0.82 29.50
N TYR A 2 -13.33 1.01 28.90
CA TYR A 2 -13.89 2.33 28.64
C TYR A 2 -15.16 2.47 29.48
N VAL A 3 -15.33 3.63 30.12
CA VAL A 3 -16.53 3.95 30.88
C VAL A 3 -17.11 5.24 30.25
N ASN A 4 -18.36 5.17 29.78
CA ASN A 4 -19.03 6.27 29.06
C ASN A 4 -18.17 6.84 27.91
N GLY A 5 -17.49 5.94 27.17
CA GLY A 5 -16.64 6.28 26.02
C GLY A 5 -15.23 6.85 26.39
N LYS A 6 -14.90 7.02 27.68
CA LYS A 6 -13.57 7.47 28.14
C LYS A 6 -12.73 6.27 28.62
N GLN A 7 -11.48 6.21 28.20
CA GLN A 7 -10.57 5.16 28.68
C GLN A 7 -10.26 5.34 30.17
N VAL A 8 -10.47 4.25 30.93
CA VAL A 8 -10.15 4.16 32.37
C VAL A 8 -9.10 3.08 32.55
N SER A 9 -7.94 3.45 33.08
CA SER A 9 -6.82 2.56 33.40
C SER A 9 -6.63 2.36 34.90
N GLN A 10 -7.36 3.11 35.72
CA GLN A 10 -7.27 3.05 37.18
C GLN A 10 -7.92 1.76 37.67
N PHE A 11 -7.20 0.98 38.51
CA PHE A 11 -7.63 -0.35 38.97
C PHE A 11 -8.83 -0.29 39.90
N ASP A 12 -8.95 0.73 40.70
CA ASP A 12 -9.96 0.99 41.75
C ASP A 12 -11.02 2.02 41.33
N TYR A 13 -11.25 2.18 40.01
CA TYR A 13 -12.27 3.07 39.49
C TYR A 13 -13.68 2.61 39.92
N LEU A 14 -14.39 3.44 40.65
CA LEU A 14 -15.74 3.17 41.12
C LEU A 14 -16.76 3.44 40.02
N LEU A 15 -17.40 2.39 39.54
CA LEU A 15 -18.51 2.45 38.58
C LEU A 15 -19.78 2.94 39.27
N LYS A 16 -20.57 3.76 38.57
CA LYS A 16 -21.93 4.17 38.95
C LYS A 16 -22.94 3.27 38.29
N GLU A 17 -24.17 3.25 38.83
CA GLU A 17 -25.24 2.32 38.42
C GLU A 17 -25.61 2.43 36.93
N ASP A 18 -25.48 3.62 36.33
CA ASP A 18 -25.79 3.89 34.91
C ASP A 18 -24.55 3.96 34.00
N ASP A 19 -23.35 3.57 34.47
CA ASP A 19 -22.15 3.63 33.64
C ASP A 19 -22.13 2.55 32.57
N LEU A 20 -21.95 2.99 31.31
CA LEU A 20 -21.76 2.09 30.18
C LEU A 20 -20.30 1.62 30.15
N VAL A 21 -20.09 0.35 30.51
CA VAL A 21 -18.75 -0.27 30.52
C VAL A 21 -18.51 -1.01 29.22
N GLU A 22 -17.54 -0.56 28.44
CA GLU A 22 -17.10 -1.20 27.20
C GLU A 22 -15.68 -1.77 27.37
N ILE A 23 -15.51 -3.06 27.11
CA ILE A 23 -14.19 -3.65 26.93
C ILE A 23 -13.84 -3.58 25.45
N LYS A 24 -13.25 -2.47 25.03
CA LYS A 24 -12.65 -2.42 23.69
C LYS A 24 -11.39 -3.29 23.75
N LYS A 25 -11.36 -4.42 23.05
CA LYS A 25 -10.13 -5.11 22.75
C LYS A 25 -9.26 -4.10 22.01
N GLU A 26 -8.24 -3.53 22.68
CA GLU A 26 -7.20 -2.81 21.95
C GLU A 26 -6.63 -3.81 20.95
N ASN A 27 -6.93 -3.59 19.68
CA ASN A 27 -6.16 -4.19 18.61
C ASN A 27 -4.77 -3.57 18.73
N ASN A 28 -3.87 -4.20 19.50
CA ASN A 28 -2.46 -3.81 19.64
C ASN A 28 -1.70 -3.99 18.31
N LEU A 29 -2.39 -3.84 17.19
CA LEU A 29 -1.79 -3.79 15.87
C LEU A 29 -1.48 -2.31 15.59
N PRO A 30 -0.21 -1.92 15.39
CA PRO A 30 0.14 -0.55 15.02
C PRO A 30 -0.25 -0.23 13.57
N LEU A 31 -1.28 -0.93 13.05
CA LEU A 31 -1.75 -0.87 11.67
C LEU A 31 -3.29 -0.79 11.65
N GLU A 32 -3.81 0.06 10.79
CA GLU A 32 -5.23 0.14 10.50
C GLU A 32 -5.66 -1.07 9.65
N ILE A 33 -6.61 -1.87 10.16
CA ILE A 33 -7.25 -2.96 9.41
C ILE A 33 -8.43 -2.37 8.64
N LEU A 34 -8.37 -2.46 7.31
CA LEU A 34 -9.43 -2.02 6.41
C LEU A 34 -10.51 -3.08 6.22
N TYR A 35 -10.11 -4.34 6.26
CA TYR A 35 -11.00 -5.48 6.06
C TYR A 35 -10.37 -6.77 6.60
N GLU A 36 -11.21 -7.65 7.12
CA GLU A 36 -10.83 -9.02 7.48
C GLU A 36 -12.00 -9.98 7.27
N ASP A 37 -11.71 -11.12 6.65
CA ASP A 37 -12.63 -12.27 6.58
C ASP A 37 -11.87 -13.60 6.81
N GLN A 38 -12.47 -14.73 6.43
CA GLN A 38 -11.83 -16.04 6.58
C GLN A 38 -10.58 -16.24 5.68
N ASP A 39 -10.52 -15.56 4.52
CA ASP A 39 -9.47 -15.75 3.51
C ASP A 39 -8.45 -14.59 3.45
N PHE A 40 -8.84 -13.38 3.88
CA PHE A 40 -8.02 -12.17 3.72
C PHE A 40 -7.95 -11.32 4.97
N VAL A 41 -6.84 -10.58 5.10
CA VAL A 41 -6.71 -9.39 5.93
C VAL A 41 -6.09 -8.28 5.08
N VAL A 42 -6.71 -7.11 5.09
CA VAL A 42 -6.31 -5.93 4.32
C VAL A 42 -6.03 -4.79 5.28
N ILE A 43 -4.90 -4.14 5.10
CA ILE A 43 -4.44 -3.06 5.97
C ILE A 43 -4.16 -1.79 5.18
N ASN A 44 -4.19 -0.66 5.86
CA ASN A 44 -3.60 0.59 5.40
C ASN A 44 -2.15 0.66 5.89
N LYS A 45 -1.20 0.24 5.04
CA LYS A 45 0.22 0.24 5.39
C LYS A 45 0.76 1.67 5.52
N PRO A 46 1.36 2.08 6.62
CA PRO A 46 2.01 3.39 6.71
C PRO A 46 3.26 3.45 5.82
N SER A 47 3.67 4.67 5.43
CA SER A 47 4.97 4.93 4.80
C SER A 47 6.10 4.59 5.78
N GLY A 48 7.23 4.11 5.27
CA GLY A 48 8.40 3.73 6.07
C GLY A 48 8.37 2.30 6.59
N LEU A 49 7.22 1.61 6.58
CA LEU A 49 7.11 0.22 7.01
C LEU A 49 7.38 -0.75 5.85
N LEU A 50 8.22 -1.76 6.08
CA LEU A 50 8.41 -2.86 5.12
C LEU A 50 7.14 -3.72 5.00
N SER A 51 6.80 -4.17 3.78
CA SER A 51 5.72 -5.15 3.58
C SER A 51 6.07 -6.52 4.16
N MET A 52 7.33 -6.92 4.01
CA MET A 52 7.90 -8.18 4.50
C MET A 52 9.40 -7.98 4.78
N SER A 53 10.04 -8.97 5.42
CA SER A 53 11.48 -8.95 5.68
C SER A 53 12.30 -8.74 4.40
N ASP A 54 13.31 -7.91 4.50
CA ASP A 54 14.34 -7.69 3.47
C ASP A 54 15.63 -8.50 3.75
N GLY A 55 15.58 -9.41 4.73
CA GLY A 55 16.70 -10.21 5.21
C GLY A 55 17.43 -9.60 6.40
N LYS A 56 17.33 -8.30 6.62
CA LYS A 56 17.94 -7.57 7.74
C LYS A 56 16.90 -7.27 8.82
N GLU A 57 15.76 -6.70 8.44
CA GLU A 57 14.65 -6.40 9.34
C GLU A 57 13.59 -7.49 9.24
N LYS A 58 13.25 -8.14 10.35
CA LYS A 58 12.24 -9.22 10.39
C LYS A 58 10.99 -8.82 11.17
N GLU A 59 11.14 -8.06 12.23
CA GLU A 59 10.05 -7.75 13.17
C GLU A 59 9.27 -6.49 12.79
N LYS A 60 9.96 -5.44 12.32
CA LYS A 60 9.29 -4.19 11.92
C LYS A 60 8.80 -4.28 10.47
N THR A 61 7.88 -5.21 10.21
CA THR A 61 7.26 -5.42 8.90
C THR A 61 5.76 -5.57 9.03
N ALA A 62 5.00 -5.19 7.99
CA ALA A 62 3.55 -5.37 7.96
C ALA A 62 3.17 -6.85 8.11
N TYR A 63 3.93 -7.75 7.48
CA TYR A 63 3.76 -9.19 7.61
C TYR A 63 3.89 -9.67 9.07
N HIS A 64 4.93 -9.24 9.78
CA HIS A 64 5.13 -9.61 11.18
C HIS A 64 3.96 -9.14 12.06
N TYR A 65 3.61 -7.87 11.96
CA TYR A 65 2.51 -7.30 12.76
C TYR A 65 1.18 -8.00 12.50
N VAL A 66 0.82 -8.25 11.23
CA VAL A 66 -0.40 -8.98 10.87
C VAL A 66 -0.34 -10.43 11.36
N SER A 67 0.82 -11.09 11.28
CA SER A 67 1.01 -12.47 11.78
C SER A 67 0.78 -12.54 13.29
N GLU A 68 1.36 -11.63 14.06
CA GLU A 68 1.17 -11.59 15.51
C GLU A 68 -0.28 -11.26 15.90
N TYR A 69 -0.92 -10.34 15.17
CA TYR A 69 -2.32 -10.01 15.37
C TYR A 69 -3.23 -11.25 15.20
N LEU A 70 -3.05 -12.00 14.10
CA LEU A 70 -3.87 -13.18 13.82
C LEU A 70 -3.56 -14.36 14.76
N LYS A 71 -2.30 -14.56 15.16
CA LYS A 71 -1.91 -15.58 16.15
C LYS A 71 -2.54 -15.34 17.53
N LYS A 72 -2.76 -14.09 17.93
CA LYS A 72 -3.48 -13.77 19.17
C LYS A 72 -4.95 -14.23 19.13
N GLN A 73 -5.55 -14.25 17.93
CA GLN A 73 -6.92 -14.75 17.75
C GLN A 73 -6.96 -16.29 17.64
N ASN A 74 -6.02 -16.86 16.88
CA ASN A 74 -5.86 -18.29 16.68
C ASN A 74 -4.38 -18.63 16.48
N LYS A 75 -3.76 -19.34 17.44
CA LYS A 75 -2.35 -19.72 17.44
C LYS A 75 -1.88 -20.44 16.18
N ASN A 76 -2.78 -21.15 15.50
CA ASN A 76 -2.50 -21.92 14.29
C ASN A 76 -2.72 -21.09 13.00
N GLN A 77 -3.18 -19.83 13.10
CA GLN A 77 -3.47 -19.02 11.93
C GLN A 77 -2.18 -18.64 11.22
N LYS A 78 -2.11 -18.98 9.95
CA LYS A 78 -1.01 -18.60 9.05
C LYS A 78 -1.38 -17.38 8.22
N VAL A 79 -0.35 -16.64 7.79
CA VAL A 79 -0.45 -15.47 6.91
C VAL A 79 0.42 -15.70 5.70
N PHE A 80 -0.07 -15.33 4.52
CA PHE A 80 0.63 -15.51 3.26
C PHE A 80 0.66 -14.19 2.49
N ILE A 81 1.83 -13.89 1.92
CA ILE A 81 2.04 -12.70 1.10
C ILE A 81 1.56 -12.99 -0.32
N VAL A 82 0.75 -12.11 -0.88
CA VAL A 82 0.25 -12.20 -2.25
C VAL A 82 0.80 -11.10 -3.15
N HIS A 83 1.03 -9.92 -2.59
CA HIS A 83 1.71 -8.80 -3.25
C HIS A 83 2.48 -7.96 -2.22
N ARG A 84 3.16 -6.93 -2.69
CA ARG A 84 3.95 -6.06 -1.82
C ARG A 84 3.92 -4.61 -2.28
N LEU A 85 4.07 -3.70 -1.33
CA LEU A 85 4.39 -2.29 -1.54
C LEU A 85 5.85 -2.04 -1.16
N ASP A 86 6.47 -1.04 -1.77
CA ASP A 86 7.79 -0.57 -1.34
C ASP A 86 7.72 -0.02 0.10
N ARG A 87 8.87 0.03 0.80
CA ARG A 87 8.95 0.53 2.18
C ARG A 87 8.25 1.88 2.33
N GLU A 88 8.59 2.85 1.47
CA GLU A 88 8.11 4.22 1.56
C GLU A 88 6.71 4.43 0.94
N THR A 89 6.17 3.45 0.20
CA THR A 89 4.80 3.50 -0.33
C THR A 89 3.81 3.15 0.75
N SER A 90 2.82 4.00 0.99
CA SER A 90 1.71 3.73 1.91
C SER A 90 0.48 3.18 1.19
N GLY A 91 -0.54 2.74 1.94
CA GLY A 91 -1.87 2.41 1.42
C GLY A 91 -2.23 0.93 1.47
N VAL A 92 -3.20 0.54 0.66
CA VAL A 92 -3.84 -0.78 0.67
C VAL A 92 -2.83 -1.90 0.44
N LEU A 93 -2.66 -2.77 1.44
CA LEU A 93 -1.84 -3.98 1.36
C LEU A 93 -2.66 -5.16 1.86
N MET A 94 -2.78 -6.21 1.05
CA MET A 94 -3.54 -7.41 1.36
C MET A 94 -2.63 -8.59 1.66
N PHE A 95 -3.01 -9.36 2.67
CA PHE A 95 -2.46 -10.68 2.99
C PHE A 95 -3.55 -11.73 2.86
N CYS A 96 -3.15 -12.96 2.55
CA CYS A 96 -4.04 -14.11 2.52
C CYS A 96 -3.91 -14.94 3.81
N LYS A 97 -5.02 -15.43 4.34
CA LYS A 97 -5.08 -16.32 5.51
C LYS A 97 -5.18 -17.79 5.13
N ASN A 98 -5.46 -18.06 3.84
CA ASN A 98 -5.68 -19.39 3.28
C ASN A 98 -4.65 -19.70 2.18
N GLU A 99 -3.87 -20.76 2.38
CA GLU A 99 -2.78 -21.12 1.46
C GLU A 99 -3.29 -21.47 0.05
N LYS A 100 -4.36 -22.27 -0.03
CA LYS A 100 -4.95 -22.66 -1.33
C LYS A 100 -5.50 -21.46 -2.11
N VAL A 101 -6.05 -20.46 -1.40
CA VAL A 101 -6.51 -19.21 -2.02
C VAL A 101 -5.33 -18.36 -2.48
N ARG A 102 -4.25 -18.28 -1.68
CA ARG A 102 -3.00 -17.61 -2.06
C ARG A 102 -2.43 -18.17 -3.36
N ASP A 103 -2.34 -19.51 -3.49
CA ASP A 103 -1.76 -20.17 -4.68
C ASP A 103 -2.57 -19.87 -5.93
N LEU A 104 -3.89 -19.92 -5.83
CA LEU A 104 -4.78 -19.58 -6.93
C LEU A 104 -4.66 -18.09 -7.33
N LEU A 105 -4.58 -17.19 -6.35
CA LEU A 105 -4.37 -15.75 -6.60
C LEU A 105 -3.06 -15.49 -7.32
N GLN A 106 -1.97 -16.11 -6.88
CA GLN A 106 -0.64 -15.93 -7.49
C GLN A 106 -0.58 -16.50 -8.90
N LYS A 107 -1.17 -17.67 -9.13
CA LYS A 107 -1.22 -18.33 -10.43
C LYS A 107 -1.93 -17.48 -11.49
N ASP A 108 -3.06 -16.93 -11.14
CA ASP A 108 -3.92 -16.19 -12.08
C ASP A 108 -3.94 -14.67 -11.82
N TRP A 109 -2.91 -14.14 -11.15
CA TRP A 109 -2.83 -12.75 -10.69
C TRP A 109 -3.30 -11.72 -11.71
N ASN A 110 -2.75 -11.76 -12.93
CA ASN A 110 -3.07 -10.78 -13.97
C ASN A 110 -4.49 -10.91 -14.56
N LYS A 111 -5.15 -12.06 -14.35
CA LYS A 111 -6.54 -12.28 -14.77
C LYS A 111 -7.53 -11.88 -13.68
N ILE A 112 -7.12 -12.02 -12.43
CA ILE A 112 -7.97 -11.87 -11.24
C ILE A 112 -7.92 -10.44 -10.71
N VAL A 113 -6.72 -9.84 -10.66
CA VAL A 113 -6.52 -8.46 -10.16
C VAL A 113 -6.82 -7.46 -11.26
N TYR A 114 -7.93 -6.76 -11.12
CA TYR A 114 -8.41 -5.81 -12.13
C TYR A 114 -8.15 -4.34 -11.77
N LEU A 115 -7.81 -4.04 -10.51
CA LEU A 115 -7.56 -2.68 -10.04
C LEU A 115 -6.30 -2.61 -9.19
N ARG A 116 -5.36 -1.76 -9.57
CA ARG A 116 -4.15 -1.39 -8.83
C ARG A 116 -3.99 0.12 -8.92
N GLY A 117 -4.77 0.83 -8.11
CA GLY A 117 -4.87 2.28 -8.10
C GLY A 117 -3.89 2.92 -7.11
N TYR A 118 -3.24 4.00 -7.56
CA TYR A 118 -2.32 4.78 -6.75
C TYR A 118 -2.61 6.27 -6.87
N MET A 119 -2.28 7.02 -5.82
CA MET A 119 -2.14 8.47 -5.87
C MET A 119 -0.65 8.80 -5.82
N ALA A 120 -0.19 9.64 -6.75
CA ALA A 120 1.21 10.06 -6.81
C ALA A 120 1.29 11.59 -6.87
N LEU A 121 2.06 12.18 -5.95
CA LEU A 121 2.45 13.58 -5.99
C LEU A 121 3.80 13.69 -6.68
N VAL A 122 3.85 14.35 -7.84
CA VAL A 122 5.08 14.49 -8.64
C VAL A 122 5.57 15.92 -8.68
N GLU A 123 6.85 16.12 -8.94
CA GLU A 123 7.45 17.43 -9.18
C GLU A 123 7.08 17.95 -10.57
N GLY A 124 6.93 19.28 -10.68
CA GLY A 124 6.66 19.96 -11.94
C GLY A 124 5.19 20.01 -12.32
N LYS A 125 4.95 20.62 -13.48
CA LYS A 125 3.64 20.85 -14.12
C LYS A 125 3.71 20.58 -15.62
N GLY A 126 2.56 20.70 -16.29
CA GLY A 126 2.51 20.61 -17.75
C GLY A 126 2.41 19.19 -18.29
N LEU A 127 2.07 18.21 -17.45
CA LEU A 127 1.72 16.88 -17.92
C LEU A 127 0.41 16.94 -18.74
N LYS A 128 0.30 16.12 -19.79
CA LYS A 128 -0.99 15.90 -20.45
C LYS A 128 -2.03 15.45 -19.43
N LYS A 129 -3.29 15.86 -19.57
CA LYS A 129 -4.38 15.53 -18.64
C LYS A 129 -4.47 14.05 -18.29
N GLN A 130 -4.09 13.18 -19.23
CA GLN A 130 -3.96 11.74 -19.03
C GLN A 130 -2.93 11.17 -20.02
N GLY A 131 -2.35 10.02 -19.67
CA GLY A 131 -1.38 9.35 -20.52
C GLY A 131 -1.08 7.93 -20.10
N THR A 132 -0.34 7.23 -20.96
CA THR A 132 0.14 5.87 -20.72
C THR A 132 1.65 5.84 -20.87
N LEU A 133 2.34 5.39 -19.84
CA LEU A 133 3.78 5.14 -19.83
C LEU A 133 4.02 3.66 -20.11
N LYS A 134 4.73 3.37 -21.20
CA LYS A 134 5.01 1.99 -21.64
C LYS A 134 6.52 1.86 -21.88
N ASN A 135 7.20 1.11 -21.03
CA ASN A 135 8.65 0.93 -21.06
C ASN A 135 9.00 -0.51 -20.72
N TYR A 136 10.24 -0.90 -20.96
CA TYR A 136 10.82 -2.11 -20.40
C TYR A 136 11.71 -1.73 -19.21
N LEU A 137 11.55 -2.42 -18.08
CA LEU A 137 12.30 -2.16 -16.86
C LEU A 137 13.24 -3.32 -16.56
N ALA A 138 14.50 -3.00 -16.28
CA ALA A 138 15.51 -3.94 -15.82
C ALA A 138 16.02 -3.52 -14.43
N GLU A 139 16.63 -4.47 -13.72
CA GLU A 139 17.24 -4.24 -12.42
C GLU A 139 18.74 -4.47 -12.52
N SER A 140 19.54 -3.53 -12.00
CA SER A 140 21.01 -3.63 -11.93
C SER A 140 21.44 -4.59 -10.81
N LYS A 141 22.73 -4.98 -10.80
CA LYS A 141 23.35 -5.73 -9.70
C LYS A 141 23.24 -5.02 -8.35
N THR A 142 23.17 -3.69 -8.35
CA THR A 142 22.95 -2.86 -7.15
C THR A 142 21.47 -2.68 -6.80
N GLN A 143 20.57 -3.46 -7.39
CA GLN A 143 19.11 -3.43 -7.15
C GLN A 143 18.44 -2.10 -7.53
N GLN A 144 19.05 -1.31 -8.39
CA GLN A 144 18.44 -0.12 -8.98
C GLN A 144 17.66 -0.53 -10.22
N VAL A 145 16.39 -0.10 -10.30
CA VAL A 145 15.53 -0.33 -11.48
C VAL A 145 15.72 0.85 -12.45
N TYR A 146 15.79 0.55 -13.73
CA TYR A 146 15.99 1.54 -14.79
C TYR A 146 15.24 1.16 -16.08
N ILE A 147 15.04 2.13 -16.96
CA ILE A 147 14.47 1.92 -18.29
C ILE A 147 15.47 1.15 -19.15
N SER A 148 15.00 0.12 -19.85
CA SER A 148 15.82 -0.77 -20.67
C SER A 148 15.12 -1.08 -22.01
N ASN A 149 15.72 -1.94 -22.81
CA ASN A 149 15.10 -2.48 -24.02
C ASN A 149 14.33 -3.78 -23.75
N LYS A 150 13.62 -4.29 -24.76
CA LYS A 150 12.79 -5.50 -24.67
C LYS A 150 13.59 -6.76 -24.31
N GLU A 151 14.85 -6.83 -24.72
CA GLU A 151 15.69 -8.03 -24.53
C GLU A 151 16.13 -8.19 -23.08
N LYS A 152 16.40 -7.07 -22.37
CA LYS A 152 16.93 -7.06 -21.00
C LYS A 152 15.88 -6.73 -19.95
N GLY A 153 14.77 -6.12 -20.34
CA GLY A 153 13.76 -5.62 -19.42
C GLY A 153 12.42 -6.36 -19.49
N LYS A 154 11.61 -6.16 -18.47
CA LYS A 154 10.22 -6.64 -18.42
C LYS A 154 9.26 -5.49 -18.71
N LEU A 155 8.25 -5.75 -19.54
CA LEU A 155 7.23 -4.75 -19.90
C LEU A 155 6.55 -4.19 -18.65
N ALA A 156 6.44 -2.86 -18.62
CA ALA A 156 5.81 -2.06 -17.58
C ALA A 156 4.83 -1.06 -18.22
N ILE A 157 3.56 -1.11 -17.82
CA ILE A 157 2.49 -0.26 -18.34
C ILE A 157 1.81 0.42 -17.15
N THR A 158 1.83 1.76 -17.18
CA THR A 158 1.23 2.65 -16.17
C THR A 158 0.35 3.67 -16.86
N HIS A 159 -0.90 3.78 -16.45
CA HIS A 159 -1.83 4.81 -16.89
C HIS A 159 -1.89 5.89 -15.82
N TYR A 160 -1.90 7.15 -16.21
CA TYR A 160 -2.06 8.27 -15.28
C TYR A 160 -3.11 9.25 -15.75
N LYS A 161 -3.72 9.93 -14.78
CA LYS A 161 -4.64 11.06 -14.96
C LYS A 161 -4.24 12.17 -13.99
N VAL A 162 -4.15 13.40 -14.50
CA VAL A 162 -3.92 14.58 -13.67
C VAL A 162 -5.19 14.89 -12.89
N ILE A 163 -5.08 14.92 -11.56
CA ILE A 163 -6.17 15.29 -10.66
C ILE A 163 -6.10 16.76 -10.29
N LYS A 164 -4.88 17.26 -10.00
CA LYS A 164 -4.68 18.64 -9.59
C LYS A 164 -3.26 19.10 -9.92
N GLU A 165 -3.14 20.24 -10.57
CA GLU A 165 -1.86 20.95 -10.67
C GLU A 165 -1.77 22.01 -9.57
N MET A 166 -0.59 22.09 -8.94
CA MET A 166 -0.24 23.06 -7.89
C MET A 166 0.96 23.90 -8.35
N LYS A 167 1.45 24.83 -7.54
CA LYS A 167 2.52 25.76 -7.95
C LYS A 167 3.74 25.07 -8.60
N ASN A 168 4.26 24.00 -7.98
CA ASN A 168 5.45 23.28 -8.44
C ASN A 168 5.28 21.75 -8.41
N GLN A 169 4.05 21.24 -8.32
CA GLN A 169 3.75 19.83 -8.15
C GLN A 169 2.45 19.48 -8.87
N THR A 170 2.29 18.22 -9.21
CA THR A 170 1.06 17.69 -9.82
C THR A 170 0.64 16.42 -9.08
N LEU A 171 -0.63 16.36 -8.69
CA LEU A 171 -1.25 15.16 -8.14
C LEU A 171 -1.83 14.32 -9.26
N LEU A 172 -1.43 13.06 -9.31
CA LEU A 172 -1.85 12.07 -10.30
C LEU A 172 -2.64 10.95 -9.65
N GLU A 173 -3.70 10.52 -10.32
CA GLU A 173 -4.29 9.18 -10.15
C GLU A 173 -3.62 8.23 -11.15
N ILE A 174 -3.23 7.05 -10.69
CA ILE A 174 -2.46 6.07 -11.46
C ILE A 174 -3.14 4.70 -11.39
N ASN A 175 -3.21 4.02 -12.54
CA ASN A 175 -3.61 2.62 -12.63
C ASN A 175 -2.53 1.79 -13.32
N LEU A 176 -2.30 0.58 -12.81
CA LEU A 176 -1.25 -0.31 -13.30
C LEU A 176 -1.82 -1.52 -14.02
N ASP A 177 -1.38 -1.78 -15.27
CA ASP A 177 -1.58 -3.07 -15.93
C ASP A 177 -0.52 -4.10 -15.50
N THR A 178 0.66 -3.62 -15.11
CA THR A 178 1.79 -4.46 -14.65
C THR A 178 2.26 -4.00 -13.28
N GLY A 179 2.97 -4.86 -12.52
CA GLY A 179 3.49 -4.55 -11.18
C GLY A 179 4.99 -4.86 -11.08
N ARG A 180 5.86 -4.05 -11.70
CA ARG A 180 7.31 -4.20 -11.60
C ARG A 180 7.83 -3.42 -10.39
N LYS A 181 8.96 -3.86 -9.84
CA LYS A 181 9.65 -3.16 -8.75
C LYS A 181 9.87 -1.69 -9.13
N ASN A 182 9.50 -0.77 -8.26
CA ASN A 182 9.64 0.68 -8.44
C ASN A 182 9.05 1.24 -9.76
N GLN A 183 8.11 0.55 -10.41
CA GLN A 183 7.60 0.87 -11.74
C GLN A 183 7.18 2.33 -11.90
N ILE A 184 6.26 2.79 -11.05
CA ILE A 184 5.72 4.17 -11.09
C ILE A 184 6.85 5.18 -10.92
N ARG A 185 7.75 4.93 -9.95
CA ARG A 185 8.87 5.80 -9.58
C ARG A 185 9.83 6.02 -10.75
N VAL A 186 10.23 4.93 -11.40
CA VAL A 186 11.16 4.96 -12.55
C VAL A 186 10.52 5.63 -13.76
N GLN A 187 9.27 5.28 -14.08
CA GLN A 187 8.61 5.77 -15.28
C GLN A 187 8.29 7.27 -15.18
N LEU A 188 7.85 7.76 -14.01
CA LEU A 188 7.60 9.19 -13.81
C LEU A 188 8.89 10.00 -13.79
N SER A 189 9.96 9.50 -13.18
CA SER A 189 11.29 10.10 -13.24
C SER A 189 11.80 10.20 -14.68
N ASN A 190 11.59 9.17 -15.50
CA ASN A 190 12.04 9.15 -16.90
C ASN A 190 11.37 10.21 -17.79
N ILE A 191 10.21 10.71 -17.40
CA ILE A 191 9.52 11.82 -18.08
C ILE A 191 9.73 13.17 -17.37
N ASN A 192 10.78 13.30 -16.55
CA ASN A 192 11.14 14.49 -15.77
C ASN A 192 10.09 14.97 -14.75
N HIS A 193 9.27 14.04 -14.27
CA HIS A 193 8.30 14.27 -13.18
C HIS A 193 8.52 13.27 -12.05
N PRO A 194 9.67 13.30 -11.35
CA PRO A 194 9.93 12.39 -10.25
C PRO A 194 8.90 12.57 -9.14
N ILE A 195 8.61 11.49 -8.42
CA ILE A 195 7.71 11.53 -7.26
C ILE A 195 8.35 12.38 -6.16
N VAL A 196 7.60 13.31 -5.59
CA VAL A 196 8.05 14.15 -4.47
C VAL A 196 8.63 13.29 -3.35
N GLY A 197 9.82 13.66 -2.85
CA GLY A 197 10.54 12.94 -1.81
C GLY A 197 11.31 11.70 -2.30
N ASP A 198 11.25 11.36 -3.59
CA ASP A 198 11.97 10.22 -4.15
C ASP A 198 13.41 10.55 -4.54
N LYS A 199 14.29 10.72 -3.56
CA LYS A 199 15.72 11.01 -3.79
C LYS A 199 16.40 9.96 -4.69
N LYS A 200 15.96 8.69 -4.60
CA LYS A 200 16.54 7.60 -5.39
C LYS A 200 16.34 7.79 -6.88
N TYR A 201 15.24 8.42 -7.28
CA TYR A 201 14.84 8.64 -8.66
C TYR A 201 14.79 10.13 -9.04
N GLY A 202 15.62 10.96 -8.38
CA GLY A 202 15.93 12.30 -8.83
C GLY A 202 15.02 13.42 -8.32
N ALA A 203 14.16 13.18 -7.34
CA ALA A 203 13.40 14.25 -6.71
C ALA A 203 14.32 15.23 -5.97
N THR A 204 14.06 16.52 -6.16
CA THR A 204 14.80 17.62 -5.56
C THR A 204 14.10 18.22 -4.35
N SER A 205 12.80 17.92 -4.15
CA SER A 205 11.97 18.46 -3.09
C SER A 205 11.34 17.37 -2.23
N ASN A 206 11.07 17.69 -0.95
CA ASN A 206 10.35 16.81 -0.04
C ASN A 206 9.54 17.61 1.00
N PRO A 207 8.60 18.47 0.59
CA PRO A 207 7.81 19.28 1.52
C PRO A 207 6.88 18.45 2.41
N ILE A 208 6.52 17.24 1.99
CA ILE A 208 5.63 16.32 2.74
C ILE A 208 6.41 15.34 3.64
N ARG A 209 7.76 15.41 3.65
CA ARG A 209 8.67 14.59 4.48
C ARG A 209 8.52 13.07 4.31
N ARG A 210 8.03 12.63 3.14
CA ARG A 210 7.88 11.22 2.76
C ARG A 210 7.82 11.08 1.24
N LEU A 211 7.87 9.84 0.74
CA LEU A 211 7.57 9.55 -0.66
C LEU A 211 6.09 9.90 -0.96
N GLY A 212 5.86 10.69 -1.97
CA GLY A 212 4.53 11.09 -2.46
C GLY A 212 3.82 9.99 -3.25
N LEU A 213 3.82 8.74 -2.75
CA LEU A 213 3.20 7.59 -3.41
C LEU A 213 2.33 6.80 -2.42
N HIS A 214 1.08 6.57 -2.80
CA HIS A 214 0.08 5.92 -1.97
C HIS A 214 -0.78 4.96 -2.80
N ALA A 215 -0.83 3.69 -2.42
CA ALA A 215 -1.69 2.67 -3.00
C ALA A 215 -3.12 2.87 -2.48
N HIS A 216 -3.91 3.67 -3.20
CA HIS A 216 -5.22 4.10 -2.70
C HIS A 216 -6.34 3.11 -3.00
N ALA A 217 -6.17 2.22 -3.99
CA ALA A 217 -7.20 1.26 -4.38
C ALA A 217 -6.60 -0.08 -4.82
N PHE A 218 -7.25 -1.16 -4.42
CA PHE A 218 -6.91 -2.51 -4.83
C PHE A 218 -8.19 -3.34 -5.04
N GLY A 219 -8.32 -3.97 -6.21
CA GLY A 219 -9.50 -4.77 -6.54
C GLY A 219 -9.17 -6.06 -7.25
N PHE A 220 -9.87 -7.13 -6.87
CA PHE A 220 -9.71 -8.45 -7.46
C PHE A 220 -11.00 -9.28 -7.41
N VAL A 221 -11.03 -10.35 -8.19
CA VAL A 221 -12.10 -11.37 -8.15
C VAL A 221 -11.59 -12.58 -7.36
N HIS A 222 -12.32 -13.01 -6.35
CA HIS A 222 -11.95 -14.18 -5.56
C HIS A 222 -11.84 -15.43 -6.44
N PRO A 223 -10.73 -16.18 -6.42
CA PRO A 223 -10.48 -17.25 -7.39
C PRO A 223 -11.50 -18.40 -7.31
N LYS A 224 -12.02 -18.69 -6.11
CA LYS A 224 -13.03 -19.75 -5.88
C LYS A 224 -14.45 -19.23 -5.99
N THR A 225 -14.82 -18.25 -5.16
CA THR A 225 -16.22 -17.79 -4.99
C THR A 225 -16.68 -16.84 -6.08
N LYS A 226 -15.77 -16.29 -6.89
CA LYS A 226 -16.03 -15.28 -7.91
C LYS A 226 -16.57 -13.96 -7.37
N LYS A 227 -16.60 -13.77 -6.07
CA LYS A 227 -16.97 -12.50 -5.43
C LYS A 227 -15.95 -11.44 -5.79
N LYS A 228 -16.41 -10.24 -6.15
CA LYS A 228 -15.55 -9.06 -6.36
C LYS A 228 -15.23 -8.41 -5.02
N TYR A 229 -13.97 -8.08 -4.84
CA TYR A 229 -13.45 -7.30 -3.72
C TYR A 229 -12.82 -6.04 -4.23
N GLU A 230 -13.12 -4.94 -3.59
CA GLU A 230 -12.50 -3.64 -3.86
C GLU A 230 -12.27 -2.92 -2.53
N PHE A 231 -11.04 -2.52 -2.28
CA PHE A 231 -10.62 -1.83 -1.07
C PHE A 231 -10.04 -0.48 -1.45
N LYS A 232 -10.40 0.55 -0.68
CA LYS A 232 -9.92 1.91 -0.89
C LYS A 232 -9.48 2.55 0.42
N THR A 233 -8.52 3.46 0.31
CA THR A 233 -8.13 4.38 1.37
C THR A 233 -8.14 5.80 0.82
N ASP A 234 -8.31 6.77 1.69
CA ASP A 234 -8.22 8.17 1.30
C ASP A 234 -6.79 8.52 0.88
N CYS A 235 -6.69 9.42 -0.10
CA CYS A 235 -5.40 10.02 -0.44
C CYS A 235 -4.90 10.84 0.75
N PRO A 236 -3.63 10.69 1.16
CA PRO A 236 -3.06 11.48 2.24
C PRO A 236 -3.26 12.97 2.03
N LYS A 237 -3.77 13.67 3.07
CA LYS A 237 -4.14 15.09 2.98
C LYS A 237 -2.99 15.98 2.51
N GLU A 238 -1.76 15.64 2.90
CA GLU A 238 -0.55 16.34 2.51
C GLU A 238 -0.26 16.31 0.99
N PHE A 239 -0.88 15.40 0.22
CA PHE A 239 -0.73 15.33 -1.24
C PHE A 239 -1.52 16.41 -1.98
N TYR A 240 -2.50 17.04 -1.34
CA TYR A 240 -3.31 18.10 -1.95
C TYR A 240 -2.67 19.51 -1.87
N GLY A 241 -1.48 19.60 -1.30
CA GLY A 241 -0.79 20.87 -1.01
C GLY A 241 -1.33 21.53 0.27
N ARG A 242 -0.50 22.36 0.86
CA ARG A 242 -0.93 23.27 1.95
C ARG A 242 -1.52 24.52 1.34
#